data_6939e22028635c631fdc8cbffa4e12b8
#
_entry.id   6939e22028635c631fdc8cbffa4e12b8
#
_cell.length_a   1.000
_cell.length_b   1.000
_cell.length_c   1.000
_cell.angle_alpha   90.00
_cell.angle_beta   90.00
_cell.angle_gamma   90.00
#
_symmetry.space_group_name_H-M   'P 1'
#
loop_
_entity.id
_entity.type
_entity.pdbx_description
1 polymer ?
#
loop_
_entity_poly.entity_id
_entity_poly.type
_entity_poly.pdbx_seq_one_letter_code
_entity_poly.pdbx_strand_id
1 'polypeptide(L)'
;MRTEQVNEMIADITRQLLQKRSSDGVWRGCLSSSAISTSVAIFALYQIDSDTYEPYIRKGAGWLKKTMRADGSWGDSVESPSNMTATLLSYASLYAVDIPPHETETYLKERLGGNTDEDIVQGVLSYYGKDLTFSVPILVMCALAGVITHWDRIPQLPFELSVLPQRLFRFLRLPVVSYAI
;
A
#
# COMPACT_ATOMS: atom_id res chain seq x y z
N MET A 1 30.61 6.12 15.18
CA MET A 1 30.59 4.66 15.32
C MET A 1 31.89 4.13 14.74
N ARG A 2 32.70 3.40 15.50
CA ARG A 2 34.05 2.94 15.06
C ARG A 2 33.87 1.79 14.06
N THR A 3 34.72 1.72 13.05
CA THR A 3 34.71 0.68 12.00
C THR A 3 34.70 -0.74 12.58
N GLU A 4 35.40 -0.98 13.68
CA GLU A 4 35.41 -2.25 14.42
C GLU A 4 34.01 -2.65 14.91
N GLN A 5 33.28 -1.72 15.53
CA GLN A 5 31.90 -2.00 16.01
C GLN A 5 30.96 -2.37 14.85
N VAL A 6 31.11 -1.74 13.69
CA VAL A 6 30.32 -2.09 12.50
C VAL A 6 30.66 -3.48 12.02
N ASN A 7 31.93 -3.84 11.97
CA ASN A 7 32.38 -5.16 11.54
C ASN A 7 31.91 -6.27 12.50
N GLU A 8 31.95 -6.02 13.81
CA GLU A 8 31.42 -6.96 14.80
C GLU A 8 29.90 -7.16 14.64
N MET A 9 29.13 -6.07 14.44
CA MET A 9 27.69 -6.16 14.17
C MET A 9 27.40 -6.94 12.88
N ILE A 10 28.15 -6.69 11.79
CA ILE A 10 28.00 -7.42 10.52
C ILE A 10 28.28 -8.91 10.75
N ALA A 11 29.36 -9.25 11.44
CA ALA A 11 29.72 -10.63 11.73
C ALA A 11 28.65 -11.35 12.57
N ASP A 12 28.07 -10.67 13.55
CA ASP A 12 27.02 -11.21 14.41
C ASP A 12 25.72 -11.43 13.64
N ILE A 13 25.25 -10.43 12.87
CA ILE A 13 24.06 -10.55 12.04
C ILE A 13 24.23 -11.65 10.99
N THR A 14 25.40 -11.74 10.37
CA THR A 14 25.72 -12.81 9.40
C THR A 14 25.61 -14.19 10.05
N ARG A 15 26.17 -14.36 11.24
CA ARG A 15 26.07 -15.61 12.00
C ARG A 15 24.62 -15.97 12.31
N GLN A 16 23.84 -15.02 12.82
CA GLN A 16 22.41 -15.22 13.14
C GLN A 16 21.63 -15.61 11.88
N LEU A 17 21.88 -14.95 10.76
CA LEU A 17 21.23 -15.26 9.49
C LEU A 17 21.57 -16.69 9.01
N LEU A 18 22.85 -17.07 9.06
CA LEU A 18 23.30 -18.41 8.67
C LEU A 18 22.73 -19.52 9.58
N GLN A 19 22.56 -19.24 10.88
CA GLN A 19 21.93 -20.18 11.82
C GLN A 19 20.45 -20.43 11.52
N LYS A 20 19.74 -19.45 10.91
CA LYS A 20 18.35 -19.59 10.51
C LYS A 20 18.16 -20.29 9.16
N ARG A 21 19.25 -20.59 8.47
CA ARG A 21 19.20 -21.29 7.19
C ARG A 21 18.82 -22.74 7.42
N SER A 22 17.83 -23.23 6.67
CA SER A 22 17.37 -24.62 6.75
C SER A 22 18.40 -25.59 6.13
N SER A 23 18.26 -26.90 6.40
CA SER A 23 19.17 -27.94 5.93
C SER A 23 19.25 -28.04 4.38
N ASP A 24 18.19 -27.61 3.68
CA ASP A 24 18.15 -27.56 2.22
C ASP A 24 18.71 -26.25 1.64
N GLY A 25 19.32 -25.42 2.49
CA GLY A 25 20.07 -24.26 2.06
C GLY A 25 19.25 -23.00 1.82
N VAL A 26 17.98 -22.96 2.19
CA VAL A 26 17.10 -21.79 2.01
C VAL A 26 16.68 -21.20 3.35
N TRP A 27 16.25 -19.92 3.35
CA TRP A 27 15.62 -19.30 4.49
C TRP A 27 14.10 -19.40 4.35
N ARG A 28 13.45 -19.88 5.40
CA ARG A 28 11.99 -19.92 5.52
C ARG A 28 11.56 -19.01 6.65
N GLY A 29 10.54 -18.21 6.39
CA GLY A 29 9.98 -17.29 7.37
C GLY A 29 8.53 -16.97 7.03
N CYS A 30 7.85 -16.33 7.97
CA CYS A 30 6.54 -15.74 7.74
C CYS A 30 6.73 -14.27 7.39
N LEU A 31 5.95 -13.78 6.44
CA LEU A 31 5.84 -12.34 6.20
C LEU A 31 5.17 -11.68 7.43
N SER A 32 5.61 -10.48 7.77
CA SER A 32 4.90 -9.68 8.77
C SER A 32 3.49 -9.35 8.28
N SER A 33 2.55 -9.26 9.21
CA SER A 33 1.21 -8.80 8.89
C SER A 33 1.26 -7.35 8.39
N SER A 34 0.62 -7.09 7.25
CA SER A 34 0.66 -5.80 6.55
C SER A 34 -0.74 -5.20 6.43
N ALA A 35 -0.87 -3.93 6.77
CA ALA A 35 -2.12 -3.19 6.59
C ALA A 35 -2.48 -3.05 5.11
N ILE A 36 -1.48 -2.78 4.25
CA ILE A 36 -1.67 -2.68 2.80
C ILE A 36 -2.22 -4.00 2.24
N SER A 37 -1.55 -5.13 2.51
CA SER A 37 -1.97 -6.42 1.98
C SER A 37 -3.36 -6.84 2.49
N THR A 38 -3.65 -6.57 3.76
CA THR A 38 -4.96 -6.85 4.36
C THR A 38 -6.06 -6.01 3.71
N SER A 39 -5.80 -4.72 3.51
CA SER A 39 -6.75 -3.78 2.89
C SER A 39 -7.08 -4.17 1.45
N VAL A 40 -6.06 -4.45 0.64
CA VAL A 40 -6.24 -4.87 -0.75
C VAL A 40 -6.99 -6.21 -0.82
N ALA A 41 -6.70 -7.14 0.10
CA ALA A 41 -7.42 -8.42 0.16
C ALA A 41 -8.90 -8.25 0.54
N ILE A 42 -9.22 -7.43 1.55
CA ILE A 42 -10.61 -7.10 1.91
C ILE A 42 -11.35 -6.54 0.71
N PHE A 43 -10.75 -5.53 0.06
CA PHE A 43 -11.36 -4.86 -1.06
C PHE A 43 -11.58 -5.80 -2.26
N ALA A 44 -10.59 -6.63 -2.59
CA ALA A 44 -10.70 -7.61 -3.68
C ALA A 44 -11.82 -8.64 -3.41
N LEU A 45 -11.89 -9.18 -2.19
CA LEU A 45 -12.94 -10.13 -1.80
C LEU A 45 -14.32 -9.48 -1.84
N TYR A 46 -14.44 -8.24 -1.38
CA TYR A 46 -15.67 -7.45 -1.43
C TYR A 46 -16.16 -7.25 -2.88
N GLN A 47 -15.25 -6.92 -3.81
CA GLN A 47 -15.57 -6.70 -5.22
C GLN A 47 -15.96 -7.98 -5.96
N ILE A 48 -15.45 -9.14 -5.55
CA ILE A 48 -15.76 -10.41 -6.18
C ILE A 48 -17.14 -10.91 -5.74
N ASP A 49 -17.34 -11.05 -4.42
CA ASP A 49 -18.60 -11.57 -3.85
C ASP A 49 -18.57 -11.30 -2.32
N SER A 50 -19.22 -10.20 -1.92
CA SER A 50 -19.24 -9.76 -0.52
C SER A 50 -19.89 -10.77 0.41
N ASP A 51 -20.90 -11.51 -0.08
CA ASP A 51 -21.67 -12.45 0.74
C ASP A 51 -20.88 -13.74 0.99
N THR A 52 -20.31 -14.31 -0.06
CA THR A 52 -19.50 -15.53 0.05
C THR A 52 -18.24 -15.31 0.89
N TYR A 53 -17.59 -14.14 0.76
CA TYR A 53 -16.34 -13.84 1.45
C TYR A 53 -16.49 -13.02 2.74
N GLU A 54 -17.73 -12.77 3.18
CA GLU A 54 -18.02 -11.99 4.40
C GLU A 54 -17.19 -12.40 5.62
N PRO A 55 -16.99 -13.68 5.98
CA PRO A 55 -16.19 -14.05 7.14
C PRO A 55 -14.73 -13.61 7.06
N TYR A 56 -14.13 -13.62 5.85
CA TYR A 56 -12.76 -13.18 5.62
C TYR A 56 -12.66 -11.65 5.63
N ILE A 57 -13.62 -10.97 5.00
CA ILE A 57 -13.75 -9.51 4.99
C ILE A 57 -13.84 -9.00 6.43
N ARG A 58 -14.75 -9.57 7.24
CA ARG A 58 -14.93 -9.20 8.65
C ARG A 58 -13.68 -9.44 9.48
N LYS A 59 -13.01 -10.58 9.28
CA LYS A 59 -11.76 -10.89 9.98
C LYS A 59 -10.66 -9.89 9.66
N GLY A 60 -10.48 -9.55 8.37
CA GLY A 60 -9.50 -8.56 7.92
C GLY A 60 -9.83 -7.16 8.45
N ALA A 61 -11.09 -6.73 8.34
CA ALA A 61 -11.54 -5.44 8.85
C ALA A 61 -11.37 -5.32 10.38
N GLY A 62 -11.68 -6.39 11.11
CA GLY A 62 -11.43 -6.47 12.56
C GLY A 62 -9.95 -6.36 12.89
N TRP A 63 -9.06 -6.95 12.09
CA TRP A 63 -7.63 -6.83 12.27
C TRP A 63 -7.14 -5.40 11.99
N LEU A 64 -7.60 -4.76 10.91
CA LEU A 64 -7.28 -3.36 10.61
C LEU A 64 -7.71 -2.45 11.77
N LYS A 65 -8.94 -2.58 12.27
CA LYS A 65 -9.40 -1.78 13.41
C LYS A 65 -8.55 -1.99 14.67
N LYS A 66 -8.14 -3.24 14.95
CA LYS A 66 -7.30 -3.56 16.10
C LYS A 66 -5.88 -2.99 16.00
N THR A 67 -5.35 -2.87 14.79
CA THR A 67 -3.98 -2.42 14.53
C THR A 67 -3.88 -0.96 14.13
N MET A 68 -5.02 -0.26 14.06
CA MET A 68 -5.09 1.19 13.87
C MET A 68 -4.34 1.88 15.01
N ARG A 69 -3.56 2.87 14.68
CA ARG A 69 -2.85 3.73 15.64
C ARG A 69 -3.82 4.71 16.29
N ALA A 70 -3.41 5.29 17.40
CA ALA A 70 -4.25 6.24 18.13
C ALA A 70 -4.62 7.50 17.33
N ASP A 71 -3.81 7.85 16.31
CA ASP A 71 -4.06 8.95 15.39
C ASP A 71 -4.94 8.56 14.18
N GLY A 72 -5.45 7.34 14.13
CA GLY A 72 -6.27 6.85 13.02
C GLY A 72 -5.48 6.34 11.80
N SER A 73 -4.16 6.24 11.90
CA SER A 73 -3.29 5.82 10.79
C SER A 73 -2.82 4.38 10.88
N TRP A 74 -2.23 3.89 9.79
CA TRP A 74 -1.50 2.60 9.73
C TRP A 74 -0.11 2.79 9.16
N GLY A 75 0.82 1.93 9.60
CA GLY A 75 2.12 1.70 8.96
C GLY A 75 2.09 0.49 8.04
N ASP A 76 3.19 0.21 7.35
CA ASP A 76 3.34 -0.98 6.49
C ASP A 76 3.23 -2.28 7.30
N SER A 77 3.73 -2.28 8.52
CA SER A 77 3.51 -3.29 9.55
C SER A 77 3.01 -2.64 10.83
N VAL A 78 2.58 -3.44 11.81
CA VAL A 78 2.08 -2.94 13.11
C VAL A 78 3.12 -2.08 13.83
N GLU A 79 4.42 -2.41 13.67
CA GLU A 79 5.54 -1.72 14.32
C GLU A 79 6.08 -0.54 13.50
N SER A 80 5.73 -0.45 12.21
CA SER A 80 6.21 0.61 11.32
C SER A 80 5.56 1.96 11.66
N PRO A 81 6.24 3.09 11.42
CA PRO A 81 5.63 4.41 11.53
C PRO A 81 4.45 4.55 10.55
N SER A 82 3.59 5.55 10.79
CA SER A 82 2.46 5.84 9.92
C SER A 82 2.91 6.08 8.48
N ASN A 83 2.15 5.52 7.53
CA ASN A 83 2.41 5.57 6.10
C ASN A 83 1.13 6.00 5.37
N MET A 84 1.24 6.94 4.44
CA MET A 84 0.10 7.48 3.70
C MET A 84 -0.61 6.40 2.88
N THR A 85 0.15 5.55 2.18
CA THR A 85 -0.42 4.44 1.39
C THR A 85 -1.18 3.46 2.25
N ALA A 86 -0.55 2.99 3.34
CA ALA A 86 -1.19 2.05 4.26
C ALA A 86 -2.47 2.63 4.85
N THR A 87 -2.46 3.91 5.21
CA THR A 87 -3.63 4.60 5.77
C THR A 87 -4.74 4.78 4.76
N LEU A 88 -4.44 5.27 3.54
CA LEU A 88 -5.44 5.47 2.49
C LEU A 88 -6.08 4.16 2.03
N LEU A 89 -5.27 3.12 1.78
CA LEU A 89 -5.80 1.83 1.35
C LEU A 89 -6.62 1.15 2.44
N SER A 90 -6.21 1.29 3.72
CA SER A 90 -6.99 0.78 4.85
C SER A 90 -8.32 1.52 4.99
N TYR A 91 -8.29 2.85 4.87
CA TYR A 91 -9.50 3.66 4.89
C TYR A 91 -10.43 3.30 3.73
N ALA A 92 -9.92 3.25 2.50
CA ALA A 92 -10.72 2.92 1.32
C ALA A 92 -11.39 1.53 1.43
N SER A 93 -10.65 0.52 1.92
CA SER A 93 -11.22 -0.81 2.11
C SER A 93 -12.30 -0.85 3.18
N LEU A 94 -12.12 -0.14 4.29
CA LEU A 94 -13.10 -0.05 5.36
C LEU A 94 -14.32 0.79 4.95
N TYR A 95 -14.10 1.83 4.14
CA TYR A 95 -15.17 2.65 3.56
C TYR A 95 -16.06 1.82 2.63
N ALA A 96 -15.47 1.01 1.75
CA ALA A 96 -16.21 0.15 0.83
C ALA A 96 -17.13 -0.86 1.54
N VAL A 97 -16.79 -1.26 2.77
CA VAL A 97 -17.58 -2.20 3.57
C VAL A 97 -18.40 -1.50 4.68
N ASP A 98 -18.67 -0.20 4.53
CA ASP A 98 -19.53 0.64 5.40
C ASP A 98 -19.09 0.73 6.87
N ILE A 99 -17.78 0.67 7.13
CA ILE A 99 -17.22 0.80 8.49
C ILE A 99 -16.01 1.74 8.59
N PRO A 100 -16.03 2.94 7.92
CA PRO A 100 -14.90 3.85 7.93
C PRO A 100 -14.61 4.36 9.35
N PRO A 101 -13.33 4.39 9.79
CA PRO A 101 -12.99 4.99 11.08
C PRO A 101 -12.97 6.51 11.00
N HIS A 102 -13.65 7.18 11.93
CA HIS A 102 -13.70 8.63 11.98
C HIS A 102 -12.33 9.27 12.28
N GLU A 103 -11.52 8.61 13.09
CA GLU A 103 -10.17 9.04 13.42
C GLU A 103 -9.30 9.12 12.15
N THR A 104 -9.50 8.17 11.23
CA THR A 104 -8.76 8.15 9.95
C THR A 104 -9.20 9.29 9.03
N GLU A 105 -10.49 9.62 9.01
CA GLU A 105 -10.98 10.79 8.25
C GLU A 105 -10.31 12.08 8.74
N THR A 106 -10.22 12.24 10.04
CA THR A 106 -9.56 13.40 10.66
C THR A 106 -8.07 13.44 10.29
N TYR A 107 -7.38 12.31 10.44
CA TYR A 107 -5.97 12.19 10.07
C TYR A 107 -5.72 12.53 8.59
N LEU A 108 -6.53 11.97 7.68
CA LEU A 108 -6.40 12.20 6.24
C LEU A 108 -6.67 13.65 5.88
N LYS A 109 -7.73 14.25 6.46
CA LYS A 109 -8.06 15.66 6.25
C LYS A 109 -6.91 16.59 6.63
N GLU A 110 -6.25 16.34 7.74
CA GLU A 110 -5.11 17.14 8.19
C GLU A 110 -3.89 16.94 7.28
N ARG A 111 -3.66 15.72 6.82
CA ARG A 111 -2.48 15.37 6.01
C ARG A 111 -2.61 15.74 4.54
N LEU A 112 -3.81 15.71 3.99
CA LEU A 112 -4.09 15.99 2.58
C LEU A 112 -4.56 17.44 2.34
N GLY A 113 -4.79 18.20 3.40
CA GLY A 113 -5.24 19.58 3.33
C GLY A 113 -6.75 19.75 3.19
N GLY A 114 -7.51 18.66 3.23
CA GLY A 114 -8.95 18.63 3.14
C GLY A 114 -9.49 17.23 2.91
N ASN A 115 -10.77 17.12 2.58
CA ASN A 115 -11.46 15.84 2.34
C ASN A 115 -12.26 15.82 1.03
N THR A 116 -12.07 16.82 0.16
CA THR A 116 -12.65 16.78 -1.18
C THR A 116 -11.86 15.84 -2.08
N ASP A 117 -12.48 15.39 -3.17
CA ASP A 117 -11.79 14.59 -4.19
C ASP A 117 -10.48 15.25 -4.65
N GLU A 118 -10.51 16.58 -4.84
CA GLU A 118 -9.33 17.35 -5.24
C GLU A 118 -8.24 17.32 -4.17
N ASP A 119 -8.58 17.51 -2.90
CA ASP A 119 -7.61 17.47 -1.80
C ASP A 119 -6.93 16.10 -1.71
N ILE A 120 -7.71 15.02 -1.85
CA ILE A 120 -7.19 13.65 -1.82
C ILE A 120 -6.25 13.42 -3.01
N VAL A 121 -6.67 13.76 -4.22
CA VAL A 121 -5.87 13.55 -5.43
C VAL A 121 -4.58 14.36 -5.37
N GLN A 122 -4.66 15.66 -5.08
CA GLN A 122 -3.49 16.53 -5.02
C GLN A 122 -2.56 16.17 -3.86
N GLY A 123 -3.11 15.80 -2.71
CA GLY A 123 -2.33 15.35 -1.56
C GLY A 123 -1.53 14.10 -1.87
N VAL A 124 -2.14 13.09 -2.51
CA VAL A 124 -1.46 11.86 -2.92
C VAL A 124 -0.41 12.15 -4.00
N LEU A 125 -0.75 12.93 -5.02
CA LEU A 125 0.20 13.30 -6.08
C LEU A 125 1.39 14.10 -5.53
N SER A 126 1.16 15.00 -4.59
CA SER A 126 2.22 15.77 -3.94
C SER A 126 3.15 14.87 -3.11
N TYR A 127 2.59 13.86 -2.43
CA TYR A 127 3.36 12.91 -1.62
C TYR A 127 4.30 12.04 -2.47
N TYR A 128 3.82 11.56 -3.64
CA TYR A 128 4.60 10.71 -4.55
C TYR A 128 5.37 11.49 -5.62
N GLY A 129 5.09 12.78 -5.78
CA GLY A 129 5.72 13.63 -6.78
C GLY A 129 5.43 13.14 -8.20
N LYS A 130 6.49 12.88 -8.97
CA LYS A 130 6.37 12.43 -10.37
C LYS A 130 6.11 10.92 -10.53
N ASP A 131 6.09 10.17 -9.44
CA ASP A 131 5.91 8.71 -9.48
C ASP A 131 4.42 8.36 -9.53
N LEU A 132 3.90 8.25 -10.75
CA LEU A 132 2.52 7.84 -11.01
C LEU A 132 2.30 6.34 -10.84
N THR A 133 3.37 5.52 -10.75
CA THR A 133 3.24 4.05 -10.65
C THR A 133 2.68 3.61 -9.30
N PHE A 134 2.87 4.41 -8.26
CA PHE A 134 2.26 4.19 -6.94
C PHE A 134 1.03 5.04 -6.71
N SER A 135 1.07 6.34 -7.08
CA SER A 135 -0.03 7.26 -6.79
C SER A 135 -1.32 6.87 -7.51
N VAL A 136 -1.26 6.52 -8.80
CA VAL A 136 -2.46 6.21 -9.58
C VAL A 136 -3.18 4.94 -9.09
N PRO A 137 -2.53 3.79 -8.84
CA PRO A 137 -3.21 2.63 -8.26
C PRO A 137 -3.91 2.90 -6.92
N ILE A 138 -3.30 3.72 -6.06
CA ILE A 138 -3.90 4.11 -4.78
C ILE A 138 -5.18 4.93 -5.02
N LEU A 139 -5.10 5.94 -5.89
CA LEU A 139 -6.24 6.79 -6.25
C LEU A 139 -7.37 5.98 -6.92
N VAL A 140 -7.01 5.04 -7.80
CA VAL A 140 -7.97 4.13 -8.44
C VAL A 140 -8.69 3.27 -7.40
N MET A 141 -7.98 2.71 -6.41
CA MET A 141 -8.63 1.96 -5.34
C MET A 141 -9.56 2.86 -4.51
N CYS A 142 -9.16 4.09 -4.20
CA CYS A 142 -10.01 5.06 -3.53
C CYS A 142 -11.28 5.38 -4.32
N ALA A 143 -11.18 5.51 -5.65
CA ALA A 143 -12.34 5.75 -6.52
C ALA A 143 -13.25 4.52 -6.62
N LEU A 144 -12.69 3.33 -6.78
CA LEU A 144 -13.46 2.07 -6.79
C LEU A 144 -14.16 1.82 -5.46
N ALA A 145 -13.58 2.26 -4.36
CA ALA A 145 -14.17 2.19 -3.02
C ALA A 145 -15.25 3.26 -2.77
N GLY A 146 -15.39 4.26 -3.64
CA GLY A 146 -16.33 5.36 -3.50
C GLY A 146 -15.83 6.53 -2.64
N VAL A 147 -14.56 6.51 -2.22
CA VAL A 147 -13.92 7.62 -1.48
C VAL A 147 -13.69 8.83 -2.39
N ILE A 148 -13.34 8.58 -3.66
CA ILE A 148 -13.25 9.57 -4.73
C ILE A 148 -14.41 9.33 -5.69
N THR A 149 -15.19 10.36 -5.99
CA THR A 149 -16.36 10.25 -6.87
C THR A 149 -16.08 10.71 -8.30
N HIS A 150 -15.10 11.60 -8.49
CA HIS A 150 -14.74 12.19 -9.79
C HIS A 150 -13.50 11.52 -10.38
N TRP A 151 -13.72 10.51 -11.22
CA TRP A 151 -12.67 9.74 -11.88
C TRP A 151 -11.78 10.56 -12.83
N ASP A 152 -12.33 11.63 -13.41
CA ASP A 152 -11.64 12.54 -14.32
C ASP A 152 -10.48 13.29 -13.67
N ARG A 153 -10.43 13.34 -12.34
CA ARG A 153 -9.35 13.96 -11.55
C ARG A 153 -8.13 13.08 -11.39
N ILE A 154 -8.26 11.76 -11.62
CA ILE A 154 -7.17 10.80 -11.49
C ILE A 154 -6.32 10.84 -12.77
N PRO A 155 -4.99 10.99 -12.67
CA PRO A 155 -4.12 10.96 -13.84
C PRO A 155 -4.26 9.64 -14.60
N GLN A 156 -4.43 9.73 -15.91
CA GLN A 156 -4.53 8.55 -16.77
C GLN A 156 -3.13 7.99 -17.04
N LEU A 157 -2.98 6.69 -16.87
CA LEU A 157 -1.79 5.97 -17.31
C LEU A 157 -2.05 5.45 -18.74
N PRO A 158 -1.14 5.72 -19.69
CA PRO A 158 -1.30 5.30 -21.07
C PRO A 158 -1.00 3.80 -21.22
N PHE A 159 -1.85 2.93 -20.66
CA PHE A 159 -1.68 1.47 -20.72
C PHE A 159 -1.62 0.94 -22.15
N GLU A 160 -2.15 1.66 -23.12
CA GLU A 160 -2.08 1.34 -24.55
C GLU A 160 -0.63 1.23 -25.03
N LEU A 161 0.30 1.92 -24.39
CA LEU A 161 1.73 1.82 -24.69
C LEU A 161 2.29 0.41 -24.41
N SER A 162 1.66 -0.37 -23.55
CA SER A 162 2.08 -1.74 -23.24
C SER A 162 2.03 -2.68 -24.46
N VAL A 163 1.23 -2.34 -25.46
CA VAL A 163 1.12 -3.09 -26.74
C VAL A 163 2.36 -2.87 -27.63
N LEU A 164 3.13 -1.82 -27.38
CA LEU A 164 4.33 -1.54 -28.16
C LEU A 164 5.46 -2.54 -27.85
N PRO A 165 6.28 -2.91 -28.88
CA PRO A 165 7.39 -3.83 -28.66
C PRO A 165 8.38 -3.30 -27.62
N GLN A 166 8.81 -4.14 -26.69
CA GLN A 166 9.76 -3.78 -25.61
C GLN A 166 11.04 -3.10 -26.12
N ARG A 167 11.44 -3.40 -27.35
CA ARG A 167 12.62 -2.77 -27.99
C ARG A 167 12.47 -1.26 -28.11
N LEU A 168 11.24 -0.76 -28.31
CA LEU A 168 10.96 0.68 -28.41
C LEU A 168 11.18 1.37 -27.06
N PHE A 169 10.72 0.78 -25.96
CA PHE A 169 10.93 1.33 -24.61
C PHE A 169 12.40 1.40 -24.24
N ARG A 170 13.19 0.39 -24.65
CA ARG A 170 14.64 0.40 -24.47
C ARG A 170 15.31 1.53 -25.23
N PHE A 171 14.86 1.82 -26.45
CA PHE A 171 15.32 2.96 -27.24
C PHE A 171 14.97 4.29 -26.60
N LEU A 172 13.75 4.44 -26.09
CA LEU A 172 13.26 5.64 -25.42
C LEU A 172 13.77 5.81 -23.98
N ARG A 173 14.54 4.85 -23.48
CA ARG A 173 15.01 4.81 -22.08
C ARG A 173 13.88 4.94 -21.04
N LEU A 174 12.68 4.50 -21.39
CA LEU A 174 11.55 4.46 -20.47
C LEU A 174 11.62 3.21 -19.58
N PRO A 175 11.26 3.30 -18.30
CA PRO A 175 11.23 2.15 -17.40
C PRO A 175 10.12 1.19 -17.84
N VAL A 176 10.48 0.09 -18.47
CA VAL A 176 9.55 -0.92 -19.02
C VAL A 176 8.65 -1.53 -17.93
N VAL A 177 9.15 -1.64 -16.71
CA VAL A 177 8.43 -2.25 -15.58
C VAL A 177 7.14 -1.48 -15.23
N SER A 178 7.12 -0.17 -15.43
CA SER A 178 5.98 0.68 -15.11
C SER A 178 4.77 0.49 -16.05
N TYR A 179 4.94 -0.22 -17.15
CA TYR A 179 3.90 -0.44 -18.16
C TYR A 179 3.55 -1.92 -18.40
N ALA A 180 4.16 -2.82 -17.63
CA ALA A 180 4.04 -4.27 -17.84
C ALA A 180 3.28 -4.99 -16.69
N ILE A 181 2.68 -4.23 -15.77
CA ILE A 181 1.89 -4.78 -14.65
C ILE A 181 0.43 -4.53 -14.88
#